data_c8bbe959fef71464f83ae066e767061f
#
_entry.id   c8bbe959fef71464f83ae066e767061f
#
_cell.length_a   1.000
_cell.length_b   1.000
_cell.length_c   1.000
_cell.angle_alpha   90.00
_cell.angle_beta   90.00
_cell.angle_gamma   90.00
#
_symmetry.space_group_name_H-M   'P 1'
#
loop_
_entity.id
_entity.type
_entity.pdbx_description
1 polymer ?
#
loop_
_entity_poly.entity_id
_entity_poly.type
_entity_poly.pdbx_seq_one_letter_code
_entity_poly.pdbx_strand_id
1 'polypeptide(L)'
;MPLAHPDNEVVEHIVLKGDRWLEYYLRTLPIHPLQQLESLGDEGCRVTLDVMINNELIQELAFYGDHLRVESPKRLRDKMAERARNQVNDYRQMEDFGDNLTDD
;
A
#
# COMPACT_ATOMS: atom_id res chain seq x y z
N MET A 1 -28.74 -5.97 -19.25
CA MET A 1 -28.41 -4.83 -18.63
C MET A 1 -27.31 -4.97 -17.69
N PRO A 2 -26.62 -4.00 -17.56
CA PRO A 2 -25.55 -4.13 -16.67
C PRO A 2 -26.05 -4.18 -15.29
N LEU A 3 -25.44 -4.99 -14.57
CA LEU A 3 -25.72 -5.07 -13.21
C LEU A 3 -25.20 -3.84 -12.54
N ALA A 4 -25.79 -3.50 -11.46
CA ALA A 4 -25.25 -2.46 -10.63
C ALA A 4 -23.85 -2.85 -10.21
N HIS A 5 -22.93 -1.94 -10.35
CA HIS A 5 -21.58 -2.21 -9.94
C HIS A 5 -21.41 -1.92 -8.47
N PRO A 6 -20.76 -2.79 -7.74
CA PRO A 6 -20.39 -2.45 -6.38
C PRO A 6 -19.50 -1.21 -6.37
N ASP A 7 -19.51 -0.50 -5.27
CA ASP A 7 -18.72 0.71 -5.16
C ASP A 7 -17.25 0.44 -5.39
N ASN A 8 -16.79 -0.76 -5.04
CA ASN A 8 -15.37 -1.06 -5.19
C ASN A 8 -15.00 -1.38 -6.63
N GLU A 9 -15.94 -1.33 -7.58
CA GLU A 9 -15.59 -1.52 -8.97
C GLU A 9 -15.41 -0.21 -9.71
N VAL A 10 -15.45 0.90 -9.03
CA VAL A 10 -15.22 2.19 -9.67
C VAL A 10 -13.73 2.41 -9.78
N VAL A 11 -13.28 2.80 -10.97
CA VAL A 11 -11.87 3.14 -11.18
C VAL A 11 -11.58 4.47 -10.50
N GLU A 12 -10.52 4.50 -9.73
CA GLU A 12 -10.13 5.70 -9.01
C GLU A 12 -8.69 6.05 -9.32
N HIS A 13 -8.39 7.33 -9.22
CA HIS A 13 -7.04 7.81 -9.42
C HIS A 13 -6.27 7.70 -8.11
N ILE A 14 -5.19 6.94 -8.13
CA ILE A 14 -4.43 6.63 -6.93
C ILE A 14 -3.06 7.24 -7.05
N VAL A 15 -2.63 7.91 -5.99
CA VAL A 15 -1.30 8.50 -5.92
C VAL A 15 -0.55 7.83 -4.78
N LEU A 16 0.59 7.27 -5.11
CA LEU A 16 1.44 6.58 -4.14
C LEU A 16 2.77 7.31 -4.08
N LYS A 17 3.40 7.22 -2.93
CA LYS A 17 4.76 7.73 -2.76
C LYS A 17 5.62 6.61 -2.25
N GLY A 18 6.82 6.52 -2.77
CA GLY A 18 7.74 5.46 -2.36
C GLY A 18 9.16 5.95 -2.25
N ASP A 19 10.01 5.11 -1.67
CA ASP A 19 11.41 5.44 -1.56
C ASP A 19 12.16 5.02 -2.82
N ARG A 20 13.47 5.16 -2.80
CA ARG A 20 14.27 4.88 -3.99
C ARG A 20 14.30 3.39 -4.30
N TRP A 21 14.18 2.55 -3.29
CA TRP A 21 14.10 1.10 -3.53
C TRP A 21 12.84 0.78 -4.33
N LEU A 22 11.71 1.39 -3.96
CA LEU A 22 10.47 1.15 -4.67
C LEU A 22 10.54 1.67 -6.09
N GLU A 23 11.16 2.82 -6.28
CA GLU A 23 11.33 3.36 -7.62
C GLU A 23 12.05 2.36 -8.51
N TYR A 24 13.14 1.82 -8.02
CA TYR A 24 13.91 0.85 -8.78
C TYR A 24 13.10 -0.40 -9.06
N TYR A 25 12.40 -0.89 -8.04
CA TYR A 25 11.63 -2.12 -8.17
C TYR A 25 10.50 -1.97 -9.17
N LEU A 26 9.77 -0.87 -9.11
CA LEU A 26 8.60 -0.68 -9.97
C LEU A 26 8.96 -0.34 -11.40
N ARG A 27 10.17 0.06 -11.67
CA ARG A 27 10.61 0.21 -13.05
C ARG A 27 10.68 -1.14 -13.74
N THR A 28 11.00 -2.18 -13.00
CA THR A 28 11.12 -3.53 -13.53
C THR A 28 9.83 -4.30 -13.43
N LEU A 29 9.12 -4.17 -12.31
CA LEU A 29 7.90 -4.92 -12.05
C LEU A 29 6.79 -3.94 -11.68
N PRO A 30 6.14 -3.32 -12.66
CA PRO A 30 5.10 -2.33 -12.37
C PRO A 30 3.91 -2.95 -11.63
N ILE A 31 3.27 -2.14 -10.81
CA ILE A 31 2.02 -2.56 -10.17
C ILE A 31 0.94 -2.76 -11.21
N HIS A 32 0.94 -1.89 -12.22
CA HIS A 32 -0.07 -1.92 -13.27
C HIS A 32 0.61 -1.48 -14.57
N PRO A 33 0.22 -2.07 -15.71
CA PRO A 33 0.90 -1.72 -16.98
C PRO A 33 0.83 -0.24 -17.35
N LEU A 34 -0.20 0.46 -16.85
CA LEU A 34 -0.36 1.86 -17.20
C LEU A 34 0.05 2.79 -16.07
N GLN A 35 0.77 2.28 -15.08
CA GLN A 35 1.25 3.16 -14.01
C GLN A 35 2.19 4.22 -14.58
N GLN A 36 2.18 5.38 -13.96
CA GLN A 36 3.14 6.42 -14.27
C GLN A 36 4.04 6.60 -13.06
N LEU A 37 5.34 6.60 -13.31
CA LEU A 37 6.31 6.70 -12.24
C LEU A 37 7.17 7.92 -12.47
N GLU A 38 7.23 8.79 -11.47
CA GLU A 38 8.01 9.99 -11.52
C GLU A 38 9.09 9.94 -10.46
N SER A 39 10.33 10.10 -10.85
CA SER A 39 11.41 10.13 -9.88
C SER A 39 11.43 11.49 -9.17
N LEU A 40 11.57 11.47 -7.86
CA LEU A 40 11.69 12.66 -7.06
C LEU A 40 13.10 12.81 -6.50
N GLY A 41 14.07 12.17 -7.14
CA GLY A 41 15.46 12.23 -6.69
C GLY A 41 15.64 11.59 -5.34
N ASP A 42 16.28 12.30 -4.43
CA ASP A 42 16.54 11.74 -3.12
C ASP A 42 15.28 11.49 -2.31
N GLU A 43 14.17 12.09 -2.70
CA GLU A 43 12.91 11.88 -1.99
C GLU A 43 12.15 10.67 -2.48
N GLY A 44 12.71 9.93 -3.41
CA GLY A 44 12.08 8.70 -3.87
C GLY A 44 11.30 8.88 -5.14
N CYS A 45 10.06 8.43 -5.14
CA CYS A 45 9.25 8.46 -6.35
C CYS A 45 7.79 8.68 -6.04
N ARG A 46 7.06 9.11 -7.07
CA ARG A 46 5.60 9.18 -7.01
C ARG A 46 5.07 8.28 -8.10
N VAL A 47 4.07 7.48 -7.76
CA VAL A 47 3.46 6.55 -8.70
C VAL A 47 1.99 6.87 -8.78
N THR A 48 1.47 7.00 -10.01
CA THR A 48 0.04 7.23 -10.19
C THR A 48 -0.53 6.12 -11.05
N LEU A 49 -1.72 5.70 -10.71
CA LEU A 49 -2.42 4.70 -11.48
C LEU A 49 -3.92 4.87 -11.31
N ASP A 50 -4.66 4.42 -12.33
CA ASP A 50 -6.11 4.48 -12.30
C ASP A 50 -6.61 3.04 -12.28
N VAL A 51 -7.08 2.59 -11.13
CA VAL A 51 -7.50 1.21 -10.95
C VAL A 51 -8.64 1.16 -9.94
N MET A 52 -9.29 0.01 -9.88
CA MET A 52 -10.31 -0.21 -8.86
C MET A 52 -9.62 -0.52 -7.53
N ILE A 53 -10.21 0.00 -6.46
CA ILE A 53 -9.72 -0.29 -5.12
C ILE A 53 -10.46 -1.50 -4.61
N ASN A 54 -9.74 -2.60 -4.47
CA ASN A 54 -10.30 -3.86 -3.99
C ASN A 54 -9.26 -4.54 -3.08
N ASN A 55 -9.63 -5.69 -2.57
CA ASN A 55 -8.73 -6.38 -1.64
C ASN A 55 -7.43 -6.80 -2.29
N GLU A 56 -7.46 -7.15 -3.57
CA GLU A 56 -6.24 -7.53 -4.26
C GLU A 56 -5.26 -6.37 -4.32
N LEU A 57 -5.77 -5.18 -4.63
CA LEU A 57 -4.90 -4.01 -4.66
C LEU A 57 -4.35 -3.71 -3.28
N ILE A 58 -5.20 -3.77 -2.26
CA ILE A 58 -4.77 -3.48 -0.90
C ILE A 58 -3.68 -4.45 -0.47
N GLN A 59 -3.83 -5.73 -0.82
CA GLN A 59 -2.81 -6.70 -0.47
C GLN A 59 -1.53 -6.47 -1.23
N GLU A 60 -1.64 -6.10 -2.50
CA GLU A 60 -0.45 -5.82 -3.29
C GLU A 60 0.30 -4.61 -2.73
N LEU A 61 -0.42 -3.55 -2.38
CA LEU A 61 0.24 -2.38 -1.81
C LEU A 61 0.86 -2.70 -0.46
N ALA A 62 0.20 -3.54 0.32
CA ALA A 62 0.75 -3.93 1.63
C ALA A 62 2.03 -4.75 1.47
N PHE A 63 2.18 -5.45 0.35
CA PHE A 63 3.38 -6.24 0.10
C PHE A 63 4.65 -5.39 0.15
N TYR A 64 4.56 -4.14 -0.28
CA TYR A 64 5.73 -3.28 -0.32
C TYR A 64 6.10 -2.70 1.04
N GLY A 65 5.25 -2.89 2.04
CA GLY A 65 5.57 -2.49 3.40
C GLY A 65 5.80 -1.00 3.54
N ASP A 66 6.85 -0.65 4.26
CA ASP A 66 7.14 0.75 4.52
C ASP A 66 7.85 1.45 3.37
N HIS A 67 8.11 0.75 2.27
CA HIS A 67 8.66 1.39 1.09
C HIS A 67 7.62 2.20 0.34
N LEU A 68 6.32 2.00 0.63
CA LEU A 68 5.26 2.62 -0.14
C LEU A 68 4.24 3.24 0.79
N ARG A 69 3.78 4.44 0.44
CA ARG A 69 2.72 5.12 1.18
C ARG A 69 1.65 5.57 0.20
N VAL A 70 0.39 5.50 0.62
CA VAL A 70 -0.71 6.00 -0.19
C VAL A 70 -0.92 7.46 0.16
N GLU A 71 -0.84 8.35 -0.85
CA GLU A 71 -1.15 9.75 -0.63
C GLU A 71 -2.63 10.02 -0.85
N SER A 72 -3.21 9.44 -1.87
CA SER A 72 -4.63 9.60 -2.13
C SER A 72 -5.13 8.39 -2.90
N PRO A 73 -6.41 8.12 -2.86
CA PRO A 73 -7.46 8.84 -2.17
C PRO A 73 -7.46 8.53 -0.67
N LYS A 74 -8.13 9.39 0.07
CA LYS A 74 -8.13 9.28 1.53
C LYS A 74 -8.66 7.95 2.01
N ARG A 75 -9.69 7.40 1.38
CA ARG A 75 -10.26 6.15 1.87
C ARG A 75 -9.28 4.99 1.71
N LEU A 76 -8.45 5.00 0.67
CA LEU A 76 -7.43 3.97 0.54
C LEU A 76 -6.31 4.19 1.56
N ARG A 77 -5.91 5.44 1.73
CA ARG A 77 -4.90 5.77 2.72
C ARG A 77 -5.34 5.33 4.11
N ASP A 78 -6.62 5.56 4.44
CA ASP A 78 -7.15 5.20 5.75
C ASP A 78 -7.17 3.67 5.91
N LYS A 79 -7.52 2.94 4.86
CA LYS A 79 -7.50 1.48 4.94
C LYS A 79 -6.09 0.95 5.16
N MET A 80 -5.11 1.53 4.49
CA MET A 80 -3.74 1.10 4.68
C MET A 80 -3.24 1.44 6.08
N ALA A 81 -3.63 2.60 6.59
CA ALA A 81 -3.26 2.99 7.95
C ALA A 81 -3.90 2.04 8.97
N GLU A 82 -5.13 1.64 8.74
CA GLU A 82 -5.79 0.71 9.62
C GLU A 82 -5.07 -0.65 9.65
N ARG A 83 -4.68 -1.14 8.48
CA ARG A 83 -3.91 -2.39 8.41
C ARG A 83 -2.61 -2.27 9.20
N ALA A 84 -1.94 -1.14 9.05
CA ALA A 84 -0.67 -0.94 9.72
C ALA A 84 -0.86 -0.89 11.25
N ARG A 85 -1.92 -0.23 11.69
CA ARG A 85 -2.19 -0.18 13.14
C ARG A 85 -2.50 -1.57 13.68
N ASN A 86 -3.28 -2.35 12.95
CA ASN A 86 -3.59 -3.70 13.40
C ASN A 86 -2.32 -4.55 13.48
N GLN A 87 -1.44 -4.39 12.52
CA GLN A 87 -0.19 -5.13 12.53
C GLN A 87 0.70 -4.71 13.70
N VAL A 88 0.77 -3.41 13.97
CA VAL A 88 1.52 -2.93 15.11
C VAL A 88 0.98 -3.50 16.40
N ASN A 89 -0.35 -3.52 16.53
CA ASN A 89 -0.96 -4.08 17.73
C ASN A 89 -0.65 -5.55 17.88
N ASP A 90 -0.68 -6.30 16.80
CA ASP A 90 -0.33 -7.72 16.83
C ASP A 90 1.10 -7.92 17.29
N TYR A 91 2.03 -7.12 16.77
CA TYR A 91 3.42 -7.22 17.19
C TYR A 91 3.59 -6.85 18.65
N ARG A 92 2.86 -5.84 19.12
CA ARG A 92 2.94 -5.46 20.53
C ARG A 92 2.47 -6.60 21.43
N GLN A 93 1.40 -7.28 21.04
CA GLN A 93 0.95 -8.43 21.80
C GLN A 93 1.98 -9.54 21.79
N MET A 94 2.61 -9.76 20.65
CA MET A 94 3.67 -10.75 20.57
C MET A 94 4.85 -10.39 21.46
N GLU A 95 5.20 -9.12 21.51
CA GLU A 95 6.30 -8.69 22.35
C GLU A 95 6.01 -8.94 23.83
N ASP A 96 4.79 -8.60 24.26
CA ASP A 96 4.43 -8.86 25.65
C ASP A 96 4.50 -10.35 25.95
N PHE A 97 3.99 -11.17 25.06
CA PHE A 97 4.01 -12.60 25.24
C PHE A 97 5.43 -13.12 25.14
N GLY A 98 6.21 -12.59 24.22
CA GLY A 98 7.57 -13.02 24.04
C GLY A 98 8.46 -12.70 25.21
N ASP A 99 8.24 -11.56 25.84
CA ASP A 99 9.01 -11.22 27.03
C ASP A 99 8.80 -12.25 28.12
N ASN A 100 7.58 -12.75 28.25
CA ASN A 100 7.33 -13.78 29.23
C ASN A 100 7.97 -15.10 28.86
N LEU A 101 8.13 -15.36 27.58
CA LEU A 101 8.69 -16.63 27.13
C LEU A 101 10.18 -16.62 27.05
N THR A 102 10.78 -15.47 26.78
CA THR A 102 12.18 -15.45 26.48
C THR A 102 12.96 -14.79 27.53
N ASP A 103 12.45 -14.59 28.68
CA ASP A 103 13.24 -13.98 29.61
C ASP A 103 14.23 -14.83 30.06
N ASP A 104 14.91 -15.40 29.54
CA ASP A 104 15.99 -16.15 30.02
C ASP A 104 17.10 -15.33 30.48
#